data_a5b9de64c1564d89c4cd577e36925c9b
#
_entry.id   a5b9de64c1564d89c4cd577e36925c9b
#
_cell.length_a   1.000
_cell.length_b   1.000
_cell.length_c   1.000
_cell.angle_alpha   90.00
_cell.angle_beta   90.00
_cell.angle_gamma   90.00
#
_symmetry.space_group_name_H-M   'P 1'
#
loop_
_entity.id
_entity.type
_entity.pdbx_description
1 polymer ?
#
loop_
_entity_poly.entity_id
_entity_poly.type
_entity_poly.pdbx_seq_one_letter_code
_entity_poly.pdbx_strand_id
1 'polypeptide(L)'
;MTLNKLSSVNIGKPREESTLAGIVSTNGSCPTTVPKSEVSLTAGAQRQLEVGDPNKVSAKVRECVSSLLPSLRANHSQDFTLMGYSIGREDIDKLQSALRVVEQSMEPLPHKLMTKHIKTIAPLVTLGASFDPDMLNGKVEALARELSQYPADIVIYAVDKVKKKARFFPSFAEFAEICEPMAAPRILLRNKLHKCIDMHR
;
A
#
# COMPACT_ATOMS: atom_id res chain seq x y z
N MET A 1 -54.98 -27.81 20.87
CA MET A 1 -55.25 -27.24 22.18
C MET A 1 -54.02 -26.53 22.63
N THR A 2 -53.87 -25.28 22.81
CA THR A 2 -54.74 -24.13 22.97
C THR A 2 -53.97 -22.87 22.53
N LEU A 3 -54.65 -22.03 21.75
CA LEU A 3 -54.31 -20.66 21.49
C LEU A 3 -54.38 -19.77 22.70
N ASN A 4 -53.58 -18.73 22.80
CA ASN A 4 -53.95 -17.39 23.32
C ASN A 4 -52.67 -16.50 23.27
N LYS A 5 -52.72 -15.27 23.00
CA LYS A 5 -53.60 -14.23 22.48
C LYS A 5 -52.77 -12.94 22.46
N LEU A 6 -52.94 -12.24 21.40
CA LEU A 6 -52.63 -10.84 21.13
C LEU A 6 -52.80 -9.90 22.34
N SER A 7 -51.91 -8.93 22.47
CA SER A 7 -52.32 -7.58 22.88
C SER A 7 -51.41 -6.54 22.20
N SER A 8 -52.08 -5.83 21.36
CA SER A 8 -51.74 -4.62 20.64
C SER A 8 -51.90 -3.39 21.54
N VAL A 9 -51.47 -2.26 20.98
CA VAL A 9 -51.81 -0.87 21.25
C VAL A 9 -50.91 -0.10 22.21
N ASN A 10 -50.12 0.87 21.76
CA ASN A 10 -50.65 2.24 21.71
C ASN A 10 -49.80 3.18 20.82
N ILE A 11 -50.53 3.84 19.95
CA ILE A 11 -50.13 4.95 19.09
C ILE A 11 -50.30 6.25 19.89
N GLY A 12 -49.31 7.12 19.87
CA GLY A 12 -49.42 8.46 20.40
C GLY A 12 -48.59 9.44 19.59
N LYS A 13 -49.23 10.07 18.64
CA LYS A 13 -48.84 11.34 17.98
C LYS A 13 -49.54 12.51 18.67
N PRO A 14 -49.32 13.77 18.26
CA PRO A 14 -48.18 14.68 18.37
C PRO A 14 -48.54 15.95 19.15
N ARG A 15 -47.64 16.87 19.40
CA ARG A 15 -48.04 18.26 19.60
C ARG A 15 -46.96 19.25 19.15
N GLU A 16 -47.46 20.22 18.47
CA GLU A 16 -46.89 21.32 17.73
C GLU A 16 -46.32 22.45 18.62
N GLU A 17 -45.41 23.18 18.03
CA GLU A 17 -45.21 24.63 18.03
C GLU A 17 -45.16 25.41 19.33
N SER A 18 -44.03 26.14 19.48
CA SER A 18 -44.09 27.54 19.80
C SER A 18 -42.78 28.28 19.45
N THR A 19 -42.96 29.23 18.55
CA THR A 19 -42.07 30.29 18.14
C THR A 19 -41.70 31.20 19.33
N LEU A 20 -40.48 31.74 19.40
CA LEU A 20 -40.17 33.15 19.43
C LEU A 20 -38.70 33.48 19.64
N ALA A 21 -38.29 34.38 18.81
CA ALA A 21 -37.11 35.17 18.63
C ALA A 21 -36.37 35.67 19.90
N GLY A 22 -35.05 35.90 19.74
CA GLY A 22 -34.26 36.73 20.66
C GLY A 22 -32.76 36.65 20.39
N ILE A 23 -32.30 37.37 19.41
CA ILE A 23 -31.07 38.15 19.29
C ILE A 23 -30.18 38.10 20.55
N VAL A 24 -28.90 37.76 20.43
CA VAL A 24 -27.72 38.64 20.61
C VAL A 24 -26.43 37.89 20.21
N SER A 25 -25.67 38.54 19.35
CA SER A 25 -24.27 38.24 18.99
C SER A 25 -23.37 38.21 20.21
N THR A 26 -22.50 37.23 20.32
CA THR A 26 -21.13 37.45 20.75
C THR A 26 -20.18 36.53 20.04
N ASN A 27 -19.26 37.12 19.37
CA ASN A 27 -18.10 36.51 18.72
C ASN A 27 -17.29 35.64 19.69
N GLY A 28 -17.01 34.44 19.28
CA GLY A 28 -16.13 33.55 19.99
C GLY A 28 -15.68 32.40 19.04
N SER A 29 -15.08 32.79 17.91
CA SER A 29 -14.41 31.88 17.03
C SER A 29 -13.24 31.20 17.72
N CYS A 30 -13.34 29.94 17.99
CA CYS A 30 -12.19 29.05 18.06
C CYS A 30 -12.49 27.80 17.25
N PRO A 31 -12.19 27.79 15.96
CA PRO A 31 -12.11 26.52 15.27
C PRO A 31 -10.78 25.90 15.68
N THR A 32 -10.81 25.06 16.69
CA THR A 32 -9.74 24.10 16.91
C THR A 32 -9.83 23.08 15.78
N THR A 33 -9.39 23.51 14.62
CA THR A 33 -9.09 22.62 13.50
C THR A 33 -7.85 21.85 13.92
N VAL A 34 -8.07 20.71 14.57
CA VAL A 34 -7.02 19.70 14.69
C VAL A 34 -6.61 19.39 13.26
N PRO A 35 -5.36 19.65 12.85
CA PRO A 35 -4.91 19.28 11.53
C PRO A 35 -5.03 17.75 11.48
N LYS A 36 -5.99 17.24 10.71
CA LYS A 36 -5.92 15.88 10.21
C LYS A 36 -4.59 15.80 9.48
N SER A 37 -3.58 15.22 10.12
CA SER A 37 -2.32 14.92 9.47
C SER A 37 -2.63 13.88 8.39
N GLU A 38 -3.04 14.36 7.23
CA GLU A 38 -3.15 13.55 6.04
C GLU A 38 -1.76 12.96 5.82
N VAL A 39 -1.69 11.64 5.84
CA VAL A 39 -0.45 10.93 5.55
C VAL A 39 -0.19 11.15 4.07
N SER A 40 0.66 12.12 3.76
CA SER A 40 1.03 12.43 2.39
C SER A 40 1.81 11.24 1.81
N LEU A 41 1.31 10.73 0.68
CA LEU A 41 2.04 9.77 -0.15
C LEU A 41 3.16 10.51 -0.87
N THR A 42 4.30 9.86 -1.05
CA THR A 42 5.32 10.34 -1.98
C THR A 42 4.77 10.27 -3.41
N ALA A 43 5.28 11.14 -4.28
CA ALA A 43 4.82 11.17 -5.68
C ALA A 43 5.06 9.83 -6.41
N GLY A 44 6.11 9.09 -6.03
CA GLY A 44 6.41 7.77 -6.58
C GLY A 44 5.43 6.72 -6.10
N ALA A 45 5.17 6.64 -4.80
CA ALA A 45 4.18 5.73 -4.22
C ALA A 45 2.77 6.00 -4.76
N GLN A 46 2.39 7.27 -4.92
CA GLN A 46 1.09 7.63 -5.49
C GLN A 46 0.94 7.11 -6.92
N ARG A 47 1.93 7.34 -7.80
CA ARG A 47 1.91 6.82 -9.18
C ARG A 47 1.83 5.30 -9.25
N GLN A 48 2.53 4.60 -8.35
CA GLN A 48 2.47 3.14 -8.26
C GLN A 48 1.05 2.68 -7.96
N LEU A 49 0.39 3.30 -6.97
CA LEU A 49 -0.95 2.94 -6.53
C LEU A 49 -2.03 3.26 -7.58
N GLU A 50 -1.87 4.34 -8.34
CA GLU A 50 -2.76 4.69 -9.46
C GLU A 50 -2.77 3.61 -10.55
N VAL A 51 -1.65 2.94 -10.78
CA VAL A 51 -1.56 1.82 -11.73
C VAL A 51 -2.17 0.54 -11.14
N GLY A 52 -2.01 0.30 -9.84
CA GLY A 52 -2.66 -0.75 -9.05
C GLY A 52 -2.18 -2.18 -9.30
N ASP A 53 -1.49 -2.45 -10.39
CA ASP A 53 -0.95 -3.78 -10.74
C ASP A 53 0.58 -3.71 -10.81
N PRO A 54 1.32 -4.38 -9.91
CA PRO A 54 2.77 -4.34 -9.85
C PRO A 54 3.47 -4.79 -11.16
N ASN A 55 2.86 -5.70 -11.91
CA ASN A 55 3.40 -6.12 -13.20
C ASN A 55 3.31 -4.99 -14.23
N LYS A 56 2.20 -4.25 -14.24
CA LYS A 56 2.03 -3.08 -15.10
C LYS A 56 2.99 -1.96 -14.71
N VAL A 57 3.18 -1.72 -13.40
CA VAL A 57 4.18 -0.76 -12.92
C VAL A 57 5.57 -1.16 -13.40
N SER A 58 5.96 -2.42 -13.21
CA SER A 58 7.27 -2.93 -13.65
C SER A 58 7.44 -2.85 -15.17
N ALA A 59 6.39 -3.08 -15.96
CA ALA A 59 6.41 -2.94 -17.41
C ALA A 59 6.62 -1.47 -17.82
N LYS A 60 5.87 -0.52 -17.24
CA LYS A 60 6.04 0.91 -17.48
C LYS A 60 7.43 1.42 -17.12
N VAL A 61 7.96 0.99 -15.97
CA VAL A 61 9.33 1.33 -15.56
C VAL A 61 10.34 0.86 -16.60
N ARG A 62 10.22 -0.38 -17.07
CA ARG A 62 11.09 -0.94 -18.09
C ARG A 62 10.99 -0.17 -19.42
N GLU A 63 9.79 0.17 -19.82
CA GLU A 63 9.55 0.98 -21.02
C GLU A 63 10.22 2.36 -20.92
N CYS A 64 10.00 3.08 -19.82
CA CYS A 64 10.63 4.37 -19.57
C CYS A 64 12.17 4.27 -19.55
N VAL A 65 12.70 3.26 -18.86
CA VAL A 65 14.15 3.05 -18.81
C VAL A 65 14.71 2.67 -20.19
N SER A 66 14.01 1.82 -20.95
CA SER A 66 14.45 1.44 -22.29
C SER A 66 14.43 2.61 -23.29
N SER A 67 13.52 3.57 -23.10
CA SER A 67 13.52 4.80 -23.91
C SER A 67 14.72 5.72 -23.61
N LEU A 68 15.17 5.73 -22.36
CA LEU A 68 16.36 6.47 -21.94
C LEU A 68 17.67 5.75 -22.32
N LEU A 69 17.65 4.43 -22.27
CA LEU A 69 18.78 3.54 -22.50
C LEU A 69 18.47 2.54 -23.62
N PRO A 70 18.63 2.93 -24.89
CA PRO A 70 18.29 2.07 -26.03
C PRO A 70 19.07 0.74 -26.08
N SER A 71 20.24 0.69 -25.45
CA SER A 71 21.05 -0.53 -25.38
C SER A 71 20.62 -1.49 -24.27
N LEU A 72 19.60 -1.14 -23.47
CA LEU A 72 19.09 -1.99 -22.39
C LEU A 72 18.57 -3.33 -22.92
N ARG A 73 19.12 -4.42 -22.41
CA ARG A 73 18.66 -5.78 -22.72
C ARG A 73 18.36 -6.53 -21.44
N ALA A 74 17.20 -7.16 -21.37
CA ALA A 74 16.83 -8.09 -20.29
C ALA A 74 17.24 -9.51 -20.69
N ASN A 75 18.00 -10.17 -19.83
CA ASN A 75 18.41 -11.55 -20.01
C ASN A 75 17.44 -12.45 -19.25
N HIS A 76 16.90 -13.47 -19.91
CA HIS A 76 16.00 -14.46 -19.32
C HIS A 76 16.65 -15.84 -19.35
N SER A 77 16.34 -16.69 -18.35
CA SER A 77 16.63 -18.11 -18.36
C SER A 77 15.72 -18.85 -19.33
N GLN A 78 15.99 -20.16 -19.55
CA GLN A 78 15.12 -21.02 -20.35
C GLN A 78 13.68 -21.07 -19.79
N ASP A 79 13.51 -20.89 -18.49
CA ASP A 79 12.20 -20.84 -17.81
C ASP A 79 11.58 -19.43 -17.80
N PHE A 80 12.09 -18.53 -18.64
CA PHE A 80 11.67 -17.11 -18.69
C PHE A 80 11.88 -16.33 -17.38
N THR A 81 12.66 -16.88 -16.45
CA THR A 81 13.03 -16.14 -15.23
C THR A 81 14.05 -15.07 -15.57
N LEU A 82 13.80 -13.84 -15.10
CA LEU A 82 14.72 -12.72 -15.33
C LEU A 82 16.05 -12.97 -14.60
N MET A 83 17.13 -13.13 -15.38
CA MET A 83 18.49 -13.35 -14.86
C MET A 83 19.28 -12.05 -14.67
N GLY A 84 18.85 -10.97 -15.29
CA GLY A 84 19.54 -9.68 -15.18
C GLY A 84 19.28 -8.75 -16.35
N TYR A 85 20.01 -7.64 -16.33
CA TYR A 85 19.98 -6.63 -17.40
C TYR A 85 21.40 -6.40 -17.91
N SER A 86 21.54 -6.24 -19.22
CA SER A 86 22.74 -5.77 -19.88
C SER A 86 22.52 -4.34 -20.39
N ILE A 87 23.47 -3.45 -20.12
CA ILE A 87 23.43 -2.05 -20.54
C ILE A 87 24.76 -1.79 -21.31
N GLY A 88 24.66 -1.17 -22.47
CA GLY A 88 25.82 -0.79 -23.27
C GLY A 88 26.53 0.44 -22.71
N ARG A 89 27.33 1.09 -23.57
CA ARG A 89 27.94 2.40 -23.23
C ARG A 89 26.87 3.48 -23.40
N GLU A 90 26.49 4.08 -22.27
CA GLU A 90 25.48 5.14 -22.23
C GLU A 90 26.04 6.36 -21.50
N ASP A 91 25.47 7.53 -21.77
CA ASP A 91 25.83 8.76 -21.07
C ASP A 91 25.41 8.69 -19.60
N ILE A 92 26.26 9.21 -18.71
CA ILE A 92 26.02 9.19 -17.26
C ILE A 92 24.72 9.88 -16.87
N ASP A 93 24.33 10.96 -17.55
CA ASP A 93 23.07 11.68 -17.27
C ASP A 93 21.84 10.84 -17.59
N LYS A 94 21.89 10.04 -18.65
CA LYS A 94 20.83 9.09 -18.99
C LYS A 94 20.75 7.97 -17.96
N LEU A 95 21.90 7.43 -17.52
CA LEU A 95 21.96 6.42 -16.46
C LEU A 95 21.37 6.94 -15.15
N GLN A 96 21.70 8.18 -14.75
CA GLN A 96 21.14 8.80 -13.56
C GLN A 96 19.62 9.04 -13.68
N SER A 97 19.17 9.48 -14.86
CA SER A 97 17.75 9.68 -15.12
C SER A 97 16.97 8.36 -15.06
N ALA A 98 17.52 7.30 -15.64
CA ALA A 98 16.96 5.95 -15.57
C ALA A 98 16.92 5.43 -14.12
N LEU A 99 17.98 5.65 -13.35
CA LEU A 99 18.04 5.27 -11.94
C LEU A 99 16.93 5.95 -11.13
N ARG A 100 16.72 7.26 -11.31
CA ARG A 100 15.62 7.99 -10.63
C ARG A 100 14.25 7.39 -10.92
N VAL A 101 13.99 6.99 -12.17
CA VAL A 101 12.72 6.32 -12.55
C VAL A 101 12.55 5.01 -11.78
N VAL A 102 13.60 4.21 -11.68
CA VAL A 102 13.56 2.93 -10.94
C VAL A 102 13.38 3.17 -9.45
N GLU A 103 14.13 4.10 -8.85
CA GLU A 103 14.04 4.44 -7.42
C GLU A 103 12.63 4.93 -7.05
N GLN A 104 12.03 5.81 -7.86
CA GLN A 104 10.64 6.24 -7.66
C GLN A 104 9.65 5.08 -7.71
N SER A 105 9.92 4.06 -8.51
CA SER A 105 9.09 2.85 -8.56
C SER A 105 9.29 1.91 -7.39
N MET A 106 10.29 2.16 -6.56
CA MET A 106 10.62 1.36 -5.38
C MET A 106 10.29 2.06 -4.07
N GLU A 107 9.64 3.22 -4.13
CA GLU A 107 9.22 3.94 -2.92
C GLU A 107 8.24 3.11 -2.09
N PRO A 108 8.50 2.96 -0.79
CA PRO A 108 7.64 2.17 0.09
C PRO A 108 6.33 2.91 0.43
N LEU A 109 5.36 2.15 0.89
CA LEU A 109 4.15 2.72 1.46
C LEU A 109 4.48 3.39 2.81
N PRO A 110 3.95 4.60 3.09
CA PRO A 110 4.11 5.22 4.40
C PRO A 110 3.62 4.32 5.53
N HIS A 111 4.39 4.23 6.63
CA HIS A 111 4.16 3.29 7.72
C HIS A 111 2.71 3.29 8.24
N LYS A 112 2.09 4.46 8.43
CA LYS A 112 0.69 4.57 8.88
C LYS A 112 -0.31 3.93 7.91
N LEU A 113 -0.07 4.05 6.60
CA LEU A 113 -0.91 3.42 5.58
C LEU A 113 -0.65 1.93 5.53
N MET A 114 0.61 1.50 5.64
CA MET A 114 1.00 0.10 5.74
C MET A 114 0.26 -0.59 6.88
N THR A 115 0.37 -0.05 8.08
CA THR A 115 -0.34 -0.53 9.29
C THR A 115 -1.86 -0.59 9.07
N LYS A 116 -2.44 0.44 8.44
CA LYS A 116 -3.88 0.45 8.11
C LYS A 116 -4.26 -0.69 7.17
N HIS A 117 -3.49 -0.94 6.12
CA HIS A 117 -3.76 -2.03 5.17
C HIS A 117 -3.61 -3.40 5.82
N ILE A 118 -2.56 -3.62 6.62
CA ILE A 118 -2.36 -4.90 7.32
C ILE A 118 -3.50 -5.16 8.31
N LYS A 119 -3.95 -4.16 9.05
CA LYS A 119 -5.10 -4.28 9.99
C LYS A 119 -6.39 -4.75 9.32
N THR A 120 -6.57 -4.50 8.02
CA THR A 120 -7.76 -4.99 7.30
C THR A 120 -7.80 -6.51 7.14
N ILE A 121 -6.73 -7.23 7.46
CA ILE A 121 -6.67 -8.69 7.42
C ILE A 121 -7.33 -9.28 8.69
N ALA A 122 -7.15 -8.64 9.84
CA ALA A 122 -7.57 -9.16 11.14
C ALA A 122 -9.05 -9.62 11.19
N PRO A 123 -10.05 -8.86 10.68
CA PRO A 123 -11.45 -9.30 10.72
C PRO A 123 -11.77 -10.45 9.76
N LEU A 124 -10.86 -10.82 8.85
CA LEU A 124 -11.08 -11.85 7.82
C LEU A 124 -10.48 -13.20 8.20
N VAL A 125 -9.71 -13.26 9.28
CA VAL A 125 -8.98 -14.45 9.70
C VAL A 125 -9.43 -14.93 11.08
N THR A 126 -9.24 -16.23 11.33
CA THR A 126 -9.50 -16.79 12.65
C THR A 126 -8.40 -16.35 13.61
N LEU A 127 -8.79 -15.62 14.63
CA LEU A 127 -7.93 -15.28 15.76
C LEU A 127 -8.16 -16.33 16.87
N GLY A 128 -7.09 -16.86 17.45
CA GLY A 128 -7.20 -17.85 18.53
C GLY A 128 -7.97 -17.30 19.74
N ALA A 129 -8.60 -18.17 20.53
CA ALA A 129 -9.42 -17.79 21.68
C ALA A 129 -8.68 -16.97 22.76
N SER A 130 -7.34 -17.05 22.80
CA SER A 130 -6.46 -16.30 23.69
C SER A 130 -5.84 -15.06 23.03
N PHE A 131 -6.45 -14.55 21.97
CA PHE A 131 -5.86 -13.47 21.19
C PHE A 131 -6.06 -12.11 21.86
N ASP A 132 -4.95 -11.53 22.31
CA ASP A 132 -4.90 -10.20 22.91
C ASP A 132 -4.82 -9.12 21.82
N PRO A 133 -5.65 -8.05 21.87
CA PRO A 133 -5.57 -6.91 20.96
C PRO A 133 -4.20 -6.24 20.92
N ASP A 134 -3.48 -6.17 22.03
CA ASP A 134 -2.14 -5.60 22.10
C ASP A 134 -1.11 -6.46 21.36
N MET A 135 -1.23 -7.77 21.47
CA MET A 135 -0.41 -8.71 20.70
C MET A 135 -0.67 -8.54 19.17
N LEU A 136 -1.92 -8.30 18.76
CA LEU A 136 -2.23 -8.02 17.35
C LEU A 136 -1.54 -6.75 16.87
N ASN A 137 -1.67 -5.68 17.65
CA ASN A 137 -1.04 -4.42 17.31
C ASN A 137 0.48 -4.59 17.18
N GLY A 138 1.12 -5.30 18.11
CA GLY A 138 2.56 -5.61 18.02
C GLY A 138 2.93 -6.38 16.74
N LYS A 139 2.15 -7.40 16.35
CA LYS A 139 2.36 -8.15 15.10
C LYS A 139 2.19 -7.27 13.88
N VAL A 140 1.17 -6.42 13.85
CA VAL A 140 0.90 -5.49 12.75
C VAL A 140 2.07 -4.51 12.58
N GLU A 141 2.56 -3.94 13.68
CA GLU A 141 3.68 -3.00 13.66
C GLU A 141 4.98 -3.68 13.19
N ALA A 142 5.25 -4.90 13.66
CA ALA A 142 6.40 -5.68 13.21
C ALA A 142 6.31 -5.97 11.70
N LEU A 143 5.17 -6.45 11.21
CA LEU A 143 4.96 -6.68 9.79
C LEU A 143 5.09 -5.41 8.95
N ALA A 144 4.54 -4.28 9.42
CA ALA A 144 4.64 -3.00 8.73
C ALA A 144 6.11 -2.56 8.58
N ARG A 145 6.92 -2.78 9.60
CA ARG A 145 8.35 -2.50 9.57
C ARG A 145 9.08 -3.37 8.54
N GLU A 146 8.85 -4.67 8.59
CA GLU A 146 9.49 -5.60 7.66
C GLU A 146 9.05 -5.37 6.20
N LEU A 147 7.77 -5.07 5.98
CA LEU A 147 7.24 -4.81 4.64
C LEU A 147 7.66 -3.46 4.06
N SER A 148 8.18 -2.54 4.87
CA SER A 148 8.67 -1.23 4.39
C SER A 148 9.86 -1.31 3.42
N GLN A 149 10.51 -2.46 3.30
CA GLN A 149 11.55 -2.69 2.31
C GLN A 149 11.02 -2.90 0.88
N TYR A 150 9.72 -3.16 0.73
CA TYR A 150 9.11 -3.41 -0.57
C TYR A 150 8.36 -2.20 -1.12
N PRO A 151 8.26 -2.07 -2.46
CA PRO A 151 7.47 -1.03 -3.12
C PRO A 151 5.99 -1.03 -2.70
N ALA A 152 5.40 0.16 -2.66
CA ALA A 152 4.03 0.36 -2.21
C ALA A 152 2.98 -0.48 -2.96
N ASP A 153 3.08 -0.55 -4.29
CA ASP A 153 2.18 -1.33 -5.15
C ASP A 153 2.26 -2.82 -4.88
N ILE A 154 3.48 -3.33 -4.67
CA ILE A 154 3.73 -4.76 -4.38
C ILE A 154 3.13 -5.13 -3.03
N VAL A 155 3.33 -4.30 -2.00
CA VAL A 155 2.77 -4.57 -0.67
C VAL A 155 1.25 -4.59 -0.69
N ILE A 156 0.61 -3.63 -1.34
CA ILE A 156 -0.86 -3.60 -1.43
C ILE A 156 -1.37 -4.83 -2.17
N TYR A 157 -0.73 -5.19 -3.28
CA TYR A 157 -1.07 -6.42 -4.00
C TYR A 157 -0.91 -7.66 -3.12
N ALA A 158 0.20 -7.77 -2.36
CA ALA A 158 0.44 -8.88 -1.46
C ALA A 158 -0.62 -8.96 -0.35
N VAL A 159 -0.97 -7.81 0.27
CA VAL A 159 -2.06 -7.73 1.26
C VAL A 159 -3.37 -8.26 0.68
N ASP A 160 -3.73 -7.87 -0.53
CA ASP A 160 -4.97 -8.33 -1.18
C ASP A 160 -4.94 -9.83 -1.54
N LYS A 161 -3.78 -10.37 -1.89
CA LYS A 161 -3.61 -11.81 -2.12
C LYS A 161 -3.70 -12.61 -0.83
N VAL A 162 -3.03 -12.15 0.21
CA VAL A 162 -3.05 -12.79 1.54
C VAL A 162 -4.45 -12.79 2.13
N LYS A 163 -5.19 -11.67 2.06
CA LYS A 163 -6.60 -11.61 2.50
C LYS A 163 -7.48 -12.71 1.92
N LYS A 164 -7.22 -13.13 0.69
CA LYS A 164 -8.03 -14.14 -0.01
C LYS A 164 -7.67 -15.57 0.37
N LYS A 165 -6.49 -15.79 0.96
CA LYS A 165 -5.95 -17.14 1.22
C LYS A 165 -5.77 -17.43 2.70
N ALA A 166 -5.47 -16.43 3.51
CA ALA A 166 -5.11 -16.62 4.90
C ALA A 166 -6.30 -17.10 5.74
N ARG A 167 -6.09 -18.18 6.50
CA ARG A 167 -7.02 -18.67 7.54
C ARG A 167 -6.68 -18.07 8.91
N PHE A 168 -5.41 -17.80 9.15
CA PHE A 168 -4.86 -17.22 10.37
C PHE A 168 -4.16 -15.91 10.04
N PHE A 169 -3.84 -15.13 11.07
CA PHE A 169 -3.10 -13.88 10.87
C PHE A 169 -1.72 -14.19 10.25
N PRO A 170 -1.40 -13.61 9.08
CA PRO A 170 -0.26 -14.03 8.29
C PRO A 170 1.09 -13.70 8.94
N SER A 171 2.07 -14.51 8.64
CA SER A 171 3.49 -14.28 8.94
C SER A 171 4.15 -13.42 7.87
N PHE A 172 5.33 -12.87 8.17
CA PHE A 172 6.13 -12.16 7.17
C PHE A 172 6.51 -13.06 5.98
N ALA A 173 6.79 -14.34 6.22
CA ALA A 173 7.17 -15.28 5.16
C ALA A 173 6.10 -15.38 4.05
N GLU A 174 4.81 -15.39 4.42
CA GLU A 174 3.71 -15.45 3.45
C GLU A 174 3.64 -14.18 2.57
N PHE A 175 4.03 -13.04 3.09
CA PHE A 175 4.17 -11.81 2.30
C PHE A 175 5.43 -11.85 1.44
N ALA A 176 6.55 -12.30 1.98
CA ALA A 176 7.83 -12.35 1.28
C ALA A 176 7.75 -13.23 0.03
N GLU A 177 7.09 -14.40 0.12
CA GLU A 177 6.83 -15.28 -1.02
C GLU A 177 6.15 -14.58 -2.21
N ILE A 178 5.33 -13.54 -1.93
CA ILE A 178 4.66 -12.77 -2.96
C ILE A 178 5.51 -11.56 -3.37
N CYS A 179 6.10 -10.86 -2.40
CA CYS A 179 6.79 -9.60 -2.62
C CYS A 179 8.14 -9.78 -3.32
N GLU A 180 8.94 -10.77 -2.90
CA GLU A 180 10.30 -10.97 -3.41
C GLU A 180 10.35 -11.18 -4.92
N PRO A 181 9.60 -12.14 -5.50
CA PRO A 181 9.67 -12.37 -6.96
C PRO A 181 9.18 -11.16 -7.76
N MET A 182 8.26 -10.36 -7.21
CA MET A 182 7.75 -9.16 -7.87
C MET A 182 8.69 -7.97 -7.77
N ALA A 183 9.45 -7.86 -6.68
CA ALA A 183 10.44 -6.80 -6.48
C ALA A 183 11.76 -7.08 -7.20
N ALA A 184 12.14 -8.34 -7.34
CA ALA A 184 13.44 -8.78 -7.89
C ALA A 184 13.80 -8.10 -9.23
N PRO A 185 12.91 -7.96 -10.23
CA PRO A 185 13.26 -7.32 -11.49
C PRO A 185 13.67 -5.84 -11.32
N ARG A 186 12.98 -5.10 -10.43
CA ARG A 186 13.30 -3.69 -10.16
C ARG A 186 14.60 -3.57 -9.37
N ILE A 187 14.82 -4.45 -8.41
CA ILE A 187 16.07 -4.51 -7.61
C ILE A 187 17.26 -4.80 -8.52
N LEU A 188 17.15 -5.81 -9.40
CA LEU A 188 18.20 -6.16 -10.35
C LEU A 188 18.53 -4.99 -11.29
N LEU A 189 17.51 -4.32 -11.82
CA LEU A 189 17.70 -3.18 -12.70
C LEU A 189 18.37 -2.01 -11.96
N ARG A 190 17.91 -1.68 -10.75
CA ARG A 190 18.52 -0.65 -9.91
C ARG A 190 19.99 -0.93 -9.66
N ASN A 191 20.32 -2.16 -9.21
CA ASN A 191 21.69 -2.56 -8.89
C ASN A 191 22.60 -2.49 -10.13
N LYS A 192 22.06 -2.85 -11.30
CA LYS A 192 22.81 -2.75 -12.57
C LYS A 192 23.09 -1.30 -12.95
N LEU A 193 22.10 -0.42 -12.80
CA LEU A 193 22.27 1.02 -13.07
C LEU A 193 23.31 1.64 -12.14
N HIS A 194 23.27 1.34 -10.83
CA HIS A 194 24.31 1.77 -9.88
C HIS A 194 25.69 1.31 -10.32
N LYS A 195 25.85 0.02 -10.63
CA LYS A 195 27.12 -0.52 -11.09
C LYS A 195 27.63 0.17 -12.34
N CYS A 196 26.74 0.48 -13.31
CA CYS A 196 27.13 1.20 -14.51
C CYS A 196 27.58 2.65 -14.21
N ILE A 197 26.87 3.35 -13.32
CA ILE A 197 27.23 4.71 -12.89
C ILE A 197 28.60 4.71 -12.20
N ASP A 198 28.83 3.75 -11.29
CA ASP A 198 30.11 3.65 -10.54
C ASP A 198 31.30 3.36 -11.47
N MET A 199 31.09 2.65 -12.57
CA MET A 199 32.15 2.41 -13.57
C MET A 199 32.46 3.63 -14.45
N HIS A 200 31.62 4.66 -14.44
CA HIS A 200 31.81 5.90 -15.19
C HIS A 200 32.37 7.05 -14.34
N ARG A 201 32.51 6.82 -13.02
CA ARG A 201 33.20 7.75 -12.08
C ARG A 201 34.68 7.49 -12.03
#